data_51f5a364ea63ec0e8803393c356163eb
#
_entry.id   51f5a364ea63ec0e8803393c356163eb
#
_cell.length_a   1.000
_cell.length_b   1.000
_cell.length_c   1.000
_cell.angle_alpha   90.00
_cell.angle_beta   90.00
_cell.angle_gamma   90.00
#
_symmetry.space_group_name_H-M   'P 1'
#
loop_
_entity.id
_entity.type
_entity.pdbx_description
1 polymer ?
#
loop_
_entity_poly.entity_id
_entity_poly.type
_entity_poly.pdbx_seq_one_letter_code
_entity_poly.pdbx_strand_id
1 'polypeptide(L)' 'AKDFVKSLNIKHSYIKLDKNFPMIKCNINRRGKKLFFLPFDKFYDRVHIEKKKGEFYTNSINECIKKGFKHVGKN' A
#
# COMPACT_ATOMS: atom_id res chain seq x y z
N ALA A 1 15.24 6.46 -6.20
CA ALA A 1 14.90 6.36 -4.90
C ALA A 1 14.40 7.62 -4.26
N LYS A 2 15.21 8.65 -4.18
CA LYS A 2 14.73 9.88 -3.61
C LYS A 2 13.58 10.44 -4.39
N ASP A 3 13.71 10.43 -5.68
CA ASP A 3 12.66 10.95 -6.54
C ASP A 3 11.41 10.14 -6.42
N PHE A 4 11.57 8.86 -6.23
CA PHE A 4 10.41 8.01 -6.05
C PHE A 4 9.66 8.35 -4.77
N VAL A 5 10.38 8.53 -3.70
CA VAL A 5 9.77 8.86 -2.43
C VAL A 5 9.03 10.18 -2.49
N LYS A 6 9.66 11.18 -3.11
CA LYS A 6 9.04 12.45 -3.28
C LYS A 6 7.78 12.34 -4.08
N SER A 7 7.85 11.59 -5.15
CA SER A 7 6.74 11.39 -6.03
C SER A 7 5.59 10.70 -5.30
N LEU A 8 5.91 9.73 -4.51
CA LEU A 8 4.91 9.03 -3.74
C LEU A 8 4.21 9.96 -2.76
N ASN A 9 4.95 10.78 -2.08
CA ASN A 9 4.37 11.71 -1.12
C ASN A 9 3.46 12.71 -1.81
N ILE A 10 3.87 13.20 -2.94
CA ILE A 10 3.08 14.15 -3.69
C ILE A 10 1.78 13.51 -4.14
N LYS A 11 1.86 12.32 -4.67
CA LYS A 11 0.67 11.62 -5.13
C LYS A 11 -0.27 11.30 -4.00
N HIS A 12 0.29 10.93 -2.89
CA HIS A 12 -0.53 10.61 -1.74
C HIS A 12 -1.33 11.82 -1.27
N SER A 13 -0.69 12.96 -1.17
CA SER A 13 -1.37 14.15 -0.75
C SER A 13 -2.39 14.61 -1.78
N TYR A 14 -2.10 14.39 -3.03
CA TYR A 14 -2.95 14.82 -4.10
C TYR A 14 -4.22 13.98 -4.20
N ILE A 15 -4.09 12.69 -4.02
CA ILE A 15 -5.20 11.78 -4.15
C ILE A 15 -6.23 11.95 -3.06
N LYS A 16 -5.82 12.34 -1.89
CA LYS A 16 -6.75 12.51 -0.80
C LYS A 16 -7.56 11.27 -0.51
N LEU A 17 -6.94 10.26 0.00
CA LEU A 17 -7.60 9.00 0.29
C LEU A 17 -8.78 9.21 1.25
N ASP A 18 -9.92 8.70 0.85
CA ASP A 18 -11.14 8.83 1.62
C ASP A 18 -11.15 7.82 2.76
N LYS A 19 -11.50 8.25 3.94
CA LYS A 19 -11.58 7.38 5.09
C LYS A 19 -12.60 6.26 4.91
N ASN A 20 -13.65 6.54 4.17
CA ASN A 20 -14.71 5.57 3.95
C ASN A 20 -14.39 4.57 2.85
N PHE A 21 -13.33 4.81 2.13
CA PHE A 21 -12.93 3.92 1.02
C PHE A 21 -11.45 3.63 1.12
N PRO A 22 -11.06 2.74 2.01
CA PRO A 22 -9.66 2.40 2.13
C PRO A 22 -9.17 1.84 0.80
N MET A 23 -8.14 2.43 0.26
CA MET A 23 -7.64 2.07 -1.06
C MET A 23 -6.29 1.40 -1.07
N ILE A 24 -5.58 1.48 0.01
CA ILE A 24 -4.27 0.87 0.08
C ILE A 24 -4.44 -0.60 0.44
N LYS A 25 -3.85 -1.47 -0.36
CA LYS A 25 -3.89 -2.91 -0.09
C LYS A 25 -2.63 -3.34 0.64
N CYS A 26 -2.79 -3.86 1.83
CA CYS A 26 -1.66 -4.37 2.62
C CYS A 26 -1.65 -5.88 2.53
N ASN A 27 -0.69 -6.40 1.82
CA ASN A 27 -0.63 -7.81 1.46
C ASN A 27 0.57 -8.51 2.09
N ILE A 28 0.42 -9.78 2.41
CA ILE A 28 1.51 -10.60 2.92
C ILE A 28 1.73 -11.70 1.89
N ASN A 29 2.87 -11.67 1.21
CA ASN A 29 3.10 -12.62 0.13
C ASN A 29 3.46 -14.01 0.67
N ARG A 30 3.68 -14.95 -0.23
CA ARG A 30 4.00 -16.32 0.14
C ARG A 30 5.19 -16.44 1.05
N ARG A 31 6.14 -15.55 0.91
CA ARG A 31 7.35 -15.58 1.71
C ARG A 31 7.20 -14.87 3.03
N GLY A 32 6.01 -14.37 3.32
CA GLY A 32 5.76 -13.64 4.52
C GLY A 32 6.16 -12.18 4.47
N LYS A 33 6.49 -11.69 3.29
CA LYS A 33 6.83 -10.29 3.14
C LYS A 33 5.60 -9.43 3.16
N LYS A 34 5.66 -8.37 3.93
CA LYS A 34 4.54 -7.42 4.06
C LYS A 34 4.74 -6.27 3.10
N LEU A 35 3.84 -6.17 2.13
CA LEU A 35 3.92 -5.15 1.09
C LEU A 35 2.62 -4.39 1.00
N PHE A 36 2.70 -3.09 0.73
CA PHE A 36 1.46 -2.37 0.48
C PHE A 36 1.44 -1.83 -0.95
N PHE A 37 0.24 -1.79 -1.51
CA PHE A 37 0.01 -1.39 -2.88
C PHE A 37 -0.91 -0.19 -2.90
N LEU A 38 -0.54 0.81 -3.69
CA LEU A 38 -1.37 1.98 -3.89
C LEU A 38 -2.16 1.81 -5.19
N PRO A 39 -3.27 2.49 -5.33
CA PRO A 39 -4.12 2.28 -6.51
C PRO A 39 -3.43 2.43 -7.86
N PHE A 40 -2.40 3.24 -7.93
CA PHE A 40 -1.70 3.43 -9.20
C PHE A 40 -0.53 2.48 -9.39
N ASP A 41 -0.31 1.57 -8.46
CA ASP A 41 0.78 0.61 -8.61
C ASP A 41 0.43 -0.44 -9.64
N LYS A 42 1.45 -0.90 -10.34
CA LYS A 42 1.28 -1.79 -11.46
C LYS A 42 0.45 -3.04 -11.19
N PHE A 43 0.64 -3.67 -10.09
CA PHE A 43 -0.07 -4.91 -9.80
C PHE A 43 -1.20 -4.76 -8.81
N TYR A 44 -1.60 -3.53 -8.56
CA TYR A 44 -2.66 -3.29 -7.57
C TYR A 44 -3.90 -4.15 -7.83
N ASP A 45 -4.36 -4.17 -9.06
CA ASP A 45 -5.59 -4.88 -9.37
C ASP A 45 -5.48 -6.40 -9.26
N ARG A 46 -4.28 -6.89 -9.21
CA ARG A 46 -4.07 -8.34 -9.11
C ARG A 46 -3.96 -8.83 -7.69
N VAL A 47 -3.83 -7.92 -6.75
CA VAL A 47 -3.66 -8.29 -5.36
C VAL A 47 -5.01 -8.50 -4.71
N HIS A 48 -5.19 -9.66 -4.10
CA HIS A 48 -6.41 -9.97 -3.37
C HIS A 48 -6.11 -9.93 -1.88
N ILE A 49 -6.97 -9.26 -1.14
CA ILE A 49 -6.77 -9.12 0.30
C ILE A 49 -7.52 -10.21 1.05
N GLU A 50 -6.78 -10.99 1.82
CA GLU A 50 -7.36 -12.07 2.62
C GLU A 50 -7.19 -11.75 4.09
N LYS A 51 -8.24 -11.32 4.70
CA LYS A 51 -8.19 -10.89 6.10
C LYS A 51 -7.72 -11.98 7.05
N LYS A 52 -7.99 -13.22 6.72
CA LYS A 52 -7.54 -14.33 7.51
C LYS A 52 -6.04 -14.41 7.67
N LYS A 53 -5.32 -13.90 6.68
CA LYS A 53 -3.87 -13.92 6.71
C LYS A 53 -3.26 -12.71 7.39
N GLY A 54 -4.09 -11.82 7.88
CA GLY A 54 -3.60 -10.59 8.46
C GLY A 54 -3.48 -9.47 7.45
N GLU A 55 -4.00 -9.67 6.27
CA GLU A 55 -4.00 -8.63 5.24
C GLU A 55 -5.18 -7.71 5.45
N PHE A 56 -5.05 -6.48 5.00
CA PHE A 56 -6.12 -5.52 5.21
C PHE A 56 -6.03 -4.35 4.23
N TYR A 57 -7.10 -3.57 4.19
CA TYR A 57 -7.14 -2.33 3.44
C TYR A 57 -7.00 -1.17 4.42
N THR A 58 -6.38 -0.10 3.96
CA THR A 58 -6.30 1.11 4.77
C THR A 58 -6.22 2.33 3.88
N ASN A 59 -6.45 3.49 4.42
CA ASN A 59 -6.23 4.73 3.70
C ASN A 59 -5.06 5.53 4.28
N SER A 60 -4.27 4.89 5.12
CA SER A 60 -3.14 5.55 5.77
C SER A 60 -1.83 4.84 5.47
N ILE A 61 -0.94 5.51 4.77
CA ILE A 61 0.39 4.97 4.50
C ILE A 61 1.15 4.82 5.81
N ASN A 62 0.94 5.73 6.74
CA ASN A 62 1.61 5.63 8.04
C ASN A 62 1.24 4.35 8.76
N GLU A 63 0.00 3.95 8.66
CA GLU A 63 -0.44 2.71 9.27
C GLU A 63 0.30 1.53 8.66
N CYS A 64 0.47 1.53 7.36
CA CYS A 64 1.20 0.46 6.69
C CYS A 64 2.62 0.37 7.21
N ILE A 65 3.29 1.50 7.28
CA ILE A 65 4.67 1.55 7.72
C ILE A 65 4.80 1.12 9.18
N LYS A 66 3.92 1.58 10.02
CA LYS A 66 3.94 1.22 11.42
C LYS A 66 3.79 -0.28 11.62
N LYS A 67 3.02 -0.91 10.77
CA LYS A 67 2.80 -2.35 10.88
C LYS A 67 3.85 -3.18 10.13
N GLY A 68 4.87 -2.53 9.62
CA GLY A 68 5.98 -3.24 9.00
C GLY A 68 5.84 -3.51 7.52
N PHE A 69 4.87 -2.87 6.87
CA PHE A 69 4.69 -3.05 5.43
C PHE A 69 5.57 -2.07 4.67
N LYS A 70 6.02 -2.48 3.50
CA LYS A 70 6.82 -1.64 2.63
C LYS A 70 6.12 -1.46 1.31
N HIS A 71 6.31 -0.30 0.71
CA HIS A 71 5.69 -0.03 -0.59
C HIS A 71 6.30 -0.94 -1.66
N VAL A 72 5.44 -1.58 -2.43
CA VAL A 72 5.88 -2.54 -3.41
C VAL A 72 6.53 -1.91 -4.61
N GLY A 73 6.16 -0.74 -4.95
CA GLY A 73 6.47 -0.19 -6.20
C GLY A 73 7.80 0.02 -6.65
N LYS A 74 8.81 -0.32 -6.03
CA LYS A 74 9.97 -0.08 -6.50
C LYS A 74 10.33 -0.91 -7.53
N ASN A 75 10.40 -1.48 -7.82
CA ASN A 75 10.90 -2.09 -8.80
C ASN A 75 10.56 -2.51 -9.57
#